data_df185596618475e30e1dc1317c4bd7d2
#
_entry.id   df185596618475e30e1dc1317c4bd7d2
#
_cell.length_a   1.000
_cell.length_b   1.000
_cell.length_c   1.000
_cell.angle_alpha   90.00
_cell.angle_beta   90.00
_cell.angle_gamma   90.00
#
_symmetry.space_group_name_H-M   'P 1'
#
loop_
_entity.id
_entity.type
_entity.pdbx_description
1 polymer ?
#
loop_
_entity_poly.entity_id
_entity_poly.type
_entity_poly.pdbx_seq_one_letter_code
_entity_poly.pdbx_strand_id
1 'polypeptide(L)'
;MTIADSLRAQFGDIDVYLFDQLQRGRIAASMTVLDAGCGAGRNLPFLFRAGCNVLAADERPEAIARVRELAARLAPQLPAANFRVEAVEDLSFAPQSVDVVISCAVLHFARDTAHFDAMLERQWSLLRPGGLFFARLASSIGIEDRVVQISDRRYLLPDGSERFLVDEAFLLARMHALRATLCDPLKTTNVQNQRCMTTWVFQPAK
;
A
#
# COMPACT_ATOMS: atom_id res chain seq x y z
N MET A 1 -29.74 -7.27 9.51
CA MET A 1 -28.35 -7.14 9.06
C MET A 1 -28.35 -7.33 7.55
N THR A 2 -27.97 -6.34 6.77
CA THR A 2 -27.91 -6.43 5.31
C THR A 2 -26.66 -7.24 4.87
N ILE A 3 -26.62 -7.68 3.61
CA ILE A 3 -25.39 -8.31 3.03
C ILE A 3 -24.20 -7.35 3.16
N ALA A 4 -24.42 -6.05 2.90
CA ALA A 4 -23.40 -5.02 3.03
C ALA A 4 -22.84 -4.93 4.46
N ASP A 5 -23.72 -4.98 5.48
CA ASP A 5 -23.28 -4.96 6.89
C ASP A 5 -22.42 -6.19 7.22
N SER A 6 -22.82 -7.38 6.71
CA SER A 6 -22.07 -8.62 6.90
C SER A 6 -20.68 -8.55 6.26
N LEU A 7 -20.59 -8.07 5.01
CA LEU A 7 -19.32 -7.92 4.31
C LEU A 7 -18.40 -6.89 5.01
N ARG A 8 -18.93 -5.73 5.40
CA ARG A 8 -18.16 -4.73 6.16
C ARG A 8 -17.72 -5.25 7.53
N ALA A 9 -18.57 -6.00 8.21
CA ALA A 9 -18.20 -6.62 9.48
C ALA A 9 -17.05 -7.62 9.31
N GLN A 10 -16.98 -8.34 8.20
CA GLN A 10 -15.95 -9.34 7.93
C GLN A 10 -14.66 -8.74 7.37
N PHE A 11 -14.76 -7.87 6.36
CA PHE A 11 -13.63 -7.39 5.58
C PHE A 11 -13.22 -5.95 5.90
N GLY A 12 -14.07 -5.16 6.56
CA GLY A 12 -13.88 -3.72 6.70
C GLY A 12 -14.09 -3.01 5.36
N ASP A 13 -13.42 -1.88 5.20
CA ASP A 13 -13.38 -1.10 3.94
C ASP A 13 -12.12 -1.43 3.12
N ILE A 14 -11.74 -2.70 3.08
CA ILE A 14 -10.54 -3.19 2.39
C ILE A 14 -10.52 -2.74 0.93
N ASP A 15 -9.33 -2.41 0.44
CA ASP A 15 -9.14 -2.13 -0.99
C ASP A 15 -9.48 -3.36 -1.84
N VAL A 16 -10.30 -3.18 -2.86
CA VAL A 16 -10.81 -4.29 -3.69
C VAL A 16 -9.69 -5.05 -4.42
N TYR A 17 -8.61 -4.38 -4.79
CA TYR A 17 -7.47 -5.02 -5.45
C TYR A 17 -6.55 -5.75 -4.46
N LEU A 18 -6.51 -5.29 -3.20
CA LEU A 18 -5.88 -6.05 -2.12
C LEU A 18 -6.71 -7.29 -1.78
N PHE A 19 -8.03 -7.16 -1.77
CA PHE A 19 -8.95 -8.29 -1.58
C PHE A 19 -8.76 -9.36 -2.69
N ASP A 20 -8.55 -8.95 -3.95
CA ASP A 20 -8.19 -9.87 -5.04
C ASP A 20 -6.90 -10.68 -4.72
N GLN A 21 -5.89 -10.07 -4.06
CA GLN A 21 -4.67 -10.79 -3.67
C GLN A 21 -4.94 -11.84 -2.58
N LEU A 22 -5.85 -11.54 -1.66
CA LEU A 22 -6.32 -12.53 -0.66
C LEU A 22 -7.03 -13.69 -1.33
N GLN A 23 -7.93 -13.43 -2.27
CA GLN A 23 -8.67 -14.47 -3.00
C GLN A 23 -7.76 -15.36 -3.86
N ARG A 24 -6.64 -14.82 -4.36
CA ARG A 24 -5.61 -15.59 -5.07
C ARG A 24 -4.72 -16.43 -4.17
N GLY A 25 -4.92 -16.37 -2.84
CA GLY A 25 -4.12 -17.11 -1.88
C GLY A 25 -2.67 -16.60 -1.74
N ARG A 26 -2.38 -15.36 -2.18
CA ARG A 26 -1.06 -14.75 -2.08
C ARG A 26 -0.74 -14.22 -0.69
N ILE A 27 -1.76 -14.05 0.15
CA ILE A 27 -1.64 -13.62 1.54
C ILE A 27 -2.31 -14.69 2.41
N ALA A 28 -1.53 -15.32 3.27
CA ALA A 28 -1.97 -16.42 4.13
C ALA A 28 -1.90 -16.03 5.63
N ALA A 29 -2.69 -16.71 6.45
CA ALA A 29 -2.81 -16.45 7.89
C ALA A 29 -1.48 -16.47 8.67
N SER A 30 -0.50 -17.28 8.23
CA SER A 30 0.81 -17.38 8.90
C SER A 30 1.79 -16.26 8.54
N MET A 31 1.45 -15.40 7.59
CA MET A 31 2.34 -14.39 7.06
C MET A 31 2.45 -13.18 7.98
N THR A 32 3.64 -12.55 7.96
CA THR A 32 3.87 -11.22 8.50
C THR A 32 3.55 -10.19 7.41
N VAL A 33 2.55 -9.35 7.66
CA VAL A 33 2.05 -8.35 6.72
C VAL A 33 2.30 -6.95 7.28
N LEU A 34 2.98 -6.09 6.52
CA LEU A 34 3.17 -4.68 6.84
C LEU A 34 2.20 -3.83 6.00
N ASP A 35 1.38 -3.01 6.65
CA ASP A 35 0.63 -1.91 6.01
C ASP A 35 1.40 -0.59 6.27
N ALA A 36 2.15 -0.16 5.26
CA ALA A 36 2.98 1.05 5.30
C ALA A 36 2.15 2.26 4.86
N GLY A 37 1.99 3.25 5.76
CA GLY A 37 1.04 4.35 5.60
C GLY A 37 -0.39 3.87 5.78
N CYS A 38 -0.63 3.11 6.86
CA CYS A 38 -1.87 2.37 7.10
C CYS A 38 -3.12 3.24 7.31
N GLY A 39 -2.94 4.55 7.58
CA GLY A 39 -4.04 5.42 7.96
C GLY A 39 -4.79 4.87 9.19
N ALA A 40 -6.10 4.94 9.17
CA ALA A 40 -6.95 4.39 10.22
C ALA A 40 -7.12 2.85 10.16
N GLY A 41 -6.32 2.16 9.34
CA GLY A 41 -6.30 0.70 9.28
C GLY A 41 -7.42 0.06 8.46
N ARG A 42 -7.91 0.72 7.41
CA ARG A 42 -9.03 0.21 6.59
C ARG A 42 -8.79 -1.18 5.99
N ASN A 43 -7.52 -1.52 5.70
CA ASN A 43 -7.13 -2.80 5.11
C ASN A 43 -6.90 -3.91 6.16
N LEU A 44 -6.86 -3.58 7.45
CA LEU A 44 -6.40 -4.47 8.51
C LEU A 44 -7.45 -5.40 9.12
N PRO A 45 -8.78 -5.08 9.16
CA PRO A 45 -9.75 -5.88 9.91
C PRO A 45 -9.75 -7.36 9.54
N PHE A 46 -9.69 -7.68 8.25
CA PHE A 46 -9.66 -9.06 7.78
C PHE A 46 -8.33 -9.75 8.13
N LEU A 47 -7.20 -9.08 7.95
CA LEU A 47 -5.87 -9.62 8.28
C LEU A 47 -5.72 -9.96 9.76
N PHE A 48 -6.25 -9.10 10.64
CA PHE A 48 -6.31 -9.36 12.08
C PHE A 48 -7.12 -10.62 12.41
N ARG A 49 -8.32 -10.75 11.81
CA ARG A 49 -9.19 -11.92 12.02
C ARG A 49 -8.62 -13.20 11.41
N ALA A 50 -7.92 -13.08 10.30
CA ALA A 50 -7.26 -14.20 9.65
C ALA A 50 -6.04 -14.73 10.42
N GLY A 51 -5.57 -14.01 11.46
CA GLY A 51 -4.44 -14.44 12.27
C GLY A 51 -3.08 -14.09 11.67
N CYS A 52 -3.01 -13.14 10.74
CA CYS A 52 -1.74 -12.63 10.25
C CYS A 52 -0.96 -11.93 11.38
N ASN A 53 0.36 -12.01 11.34
CA ASN A 53 1.21 -11.13 12.14
C ASN A 53 1.27 -9.75 11.47
N VAL A 54 0.38 -8.84 11.88
CA VAL A 54 0.24 -7.51 11.28
C VAL A 54 1.21 -6.53 11.92
N LEU A 55 1.98 -5.85 11.07
CA LEU A 55 2.75 -4.65 11.36
C LEU A 55 2.06 -3.47 10.66
N ALA A 56 2.05 -2.30 11.27
CA ALA A 56 1.51 -1.10 10.63
C ALA A 56 2.28 0.15 11.05
N ALA A 57 2.43 1.08 10.12
CA ALA A 57 3.03 2.39 10.39
C ALA A 57 2.29 3.50 9.65
N ASP A 58 2.23 4.66 10.27
CA ASP A 58 1.73 5.92 9.70
C ASP A 58 2.39 7.08 10.44
N GLU A 59 2.71 8.16 9.76
CA GLU A 59 3.33 9.34 10.39
C GLU A 59 2.41 10.07 11.40
N ARG A 60 1.09 9.85 11.30
CA ARG A 60 0.08 10.49 12.14
C ARG A 60 -0.20 9.66 13.40
N PRO A 61 0.06 10.20 14.61
CA PRO A 61 -0.18 9.49 15.87
C PRO A 61 -1.63 9.04 16.05
N GLU A 62 -2.62 9.85 15.59
CA GLU A 62 -4.04 9.52 15.68
C GLU A 62 -4.44 8.33 14.80
N ALA A 63 -3.77 8.13 13.67
CA ALA A 63 -3.97 6.96 12.82
C ALA A 63 -3.52 5.69 13.54
N ILE A 64 -2.33 5.70 14.12
CA ILE A 64 -1.79 4.56 14.88
C ILE A 64 -2.60 4.30 16.17
N ALA A 65 -3.12 5.32 16.84
CA ALA A 65 -4.01 5.12 17.99
C ALA A 65 -5.25 4.31 17.58
N ARG A 66 -5.89 4.65 16.44
CA ARG A 66 -7.05 3.91 15.91
C ARG A 66 -6.68 2.47 15.52
N VAL A 67 -5.52 2.26 14.91
CA VAL A 67 -5.04 0.90 14.57
C VAL A 67 -4.83 0.06 15.85
N ARG A 68 -4.25 0.63 16.91
CA ARG A 68 -4.09 -0.06 18.20
C ARG A 68 -5.43 -0.43 18.84
N GLU A 69 -6.41 0.46 18.81
CA GLU A 69 -7.78 0.17 19.28
C GLU A 69 -8.43 -0.96 18.48
N LEU A 70 -8.24 -0.94 17.14
CA LEU A 70 -8.73 -1.99 16.25
C LEU A 70 -8.06 -3.33 16.54
N ALA A 71 -6.74 -3.34 16.71
CA ALA A 71 -5.95 -4.54 17.04
C ALA A 71 -6.36 -5.11 18.40
N ALA A 72 -6.53 -4.27 19.43
CA ALA A 72 -6.97 -4.70 20.75
C ALA A 72 -8.31 -5.47 20.73
N ARG A 73 -9.18 -5.15 19.78
CA ARG A 73 -10.49 -5.82 19.63
C ARG A 73 -10.41 -7.07 18.75
N LEU A 74 -9.59 -7.08 17.71
CA LEU A 74 -9.61 -8.12 16.67
C LEU A 74 -8.44 -9.10 16.74
N ALA A 75 -7.32 -8.69 17.30
CA ALA A 75 -6.08 -9.45 17.42
C ALA A 75 -5.30 -9.05 18.70
N PRO A 76 -5.90 -9.22 19.91
CA PRO A 76 -5.32 -8.76 21.17
C PRO A 76 -3.97 -9.43 21.51
N GLN A 77 -3.62 -10.51 20.85
CA GLN A 77 -2.34 -11.20 20.98
C GLN A 77 -1.18 -10.47 20.30
N LEU A 78 -1.45 -9.52 19.39
CA LEU A 78 -0.39 -8.80 18.70
C LEU A 78 0.26 -7.74 19.61
N PRO A 79 1.60 -7.66 19.65
CA PRO A 79 2.30 -6.67 20.46
C PRO A 79 2.00 -5.24 20.02
N ALA A 80 1.85 -4.31 20.94
CA ALA A 80 1.67 -2.89 20.65
C ALA A 80 2.83 -2.29 19.85
N ALA A 81 4.05 -2.86 19.97
CA ALA A 81 5.24 -2.48 19.22
C ALA A 81 5.13 -2.74 17.70
N ASN A 82 4.15 -3.54 17.28
CA ASN A 82 3.86 -3.76 15.86
C ASN A 82 3.27 -2.51 15.17
N PHE A 83 2.75 -1.55 15.95
CA PHE A 83 2.05 -0.37 15.43
C PHE A 83 2.83 0.89 15.77
N ARG A 84 3.50 1.49 14.76
CA ARG A 84 4.50 2.54 14.95
C ARG A 84 4.08 3.86 14.33
N VAL A 85 4.39 4.95 15.01
CA VAL A 85 4.28 6.31 14.46
C VAL A 85 5.58 6.61 13.74
N GLU A 86 5.64 6.33 12.45
CA GLU A 86 6.83 6.47 11.61
C GLU A 86 6.43 6.88 10.19
N ALA A 87 7.24 7.72 9.55
CA ALA A 87 7.15 7.99 8.12
C ALA A 87 7.57 6.74 7.32
N VAL A 88 7.08 6.63 6.10
CA VAL A 88 7.28 5.41 5.29
C VAL A 88 8.75 5.25 4.87
N GLU A 89 9.45 6.34 4.65
CA GLU A 89 10.89 6.38 4.37
C GLU A 89 11.78 6.02 5.57
N ASP A 90 11.22 6.14 6.81
CA ASP A 90 11.97 5.97 8.07
C ASP A 90 11.53 4.74 8.87
N LEU A 91 10.83 3.79 8.25
CA LEU A 91 10.34 2.58 8.91
C LEU A 91 11.47 1.84 9.64
N SER A 92 11.34 1.61 10.94
CA SER A 92 12.40 1.01 11.77
C SER A 92 12.27 -0.51 11.94
N PHE A 93 11.37 -1.19 11.20
CA PHE A 93 11.29 -2.65 11.18
C PHE A 93 12.56 -3.28 10.63
N ALA A 94 12.85 -4.51 11.05
CA ALA A 94 14.06 -5.21 10.63
C ALA A 94 14.02 -5.53 9.11
N PRO A 95 15.14 -5.42 8.40
CA PRO A 95 15.22 -5.84 7.00
C PRO A 95 14.77 -7.29 6.82
N GLN A 96 14.17 -7.60 5.68
CA GLN A 96 13.71 -8.95 5.32
C GLN A 96 12.87 -9.63 6.41
N SER A 97 12.02 -8.88 7.09
CA SER A 97 11.20 -9.37 8.21
C SER A 97 9.73 -9.59 7.85
N VAL A 98 9.28 -9.15 6.66
CA VAL A 98 7.87 -9.24 6.26
C VAL A 98 7.68 -10.07 4.98
N ASP A 99 6.58 -10.80 4.92
CA ASP A 99 6.20 -11.60 3.76
C ASP A 99 5.42 -10.77 2.73
N VAL A 100 4.69 -9.76 3.22
CA VAL A 100 3.87 -8.89 2.38
C VAL A 100 4.04 -7.44 2.83
N VAL A 101 4.26 -6.55 1.87
CA VAL A 101 4.16 -5.09 2.06
C VAL A 101 2.92 -4.60 1.33
N ILE A 102 2.08 -3.85 2.05
CA ILE A 102 0.94 -3.10 1.52
C ILE A 102 1.31 -1.62 1.54
N SER A 103 1.26 -0.96 0.38
CA SER A 103 1.49 0.48 0.18
C SER A 103 0.30 1.07 -0.58
N CYS A 104 -0.84 1.19 0.12
CA CYS A 104 -2.12 1.53 -0.51
C CYS A 104 -2.45 3.01 -0.33
N ALA A 105 -2.39 3.80 -1.41
CA ALA A 105 -2.60 5.23 -1.42
C ALA A 105 -1.55 6.02 -0.59
N VAL A 106 -0.28 5.66 -0.74
CA VAL A 106 0.85 6.21 0.03
C VAL A 106 1.90 6.85 -0.88
N LEU A 107 2.49 6.10 -1.81
CA LEU A 107 3.60 6.56 -2.65
C LEU A 107 3.28 7.82 -3.48
N HIS A 108 2.02 8.08 -3.77
CA HIS A 108 1.61 9.28 -4.49
C HIS A 108 1.64 10.58 -3.66
N PHE A 109 2.02 10.50 -2.38
CA PHE A 109 2.31 11.66 -1.54
C PHE A 109 3.78 12.07 -1.58
N ALA A 110 4.61 11.38 -2.35
CA ALA A 110 6.00 11.77 -2.56
C ALA A 110 6.13 13.23 -3.00
N ARG A 111 7.12 13.92 -2.47
CA ARG A 111 7.40 15.33 -2.78
C ARG A 111 8.09 15.49 -4.14
N ASP A 112 8.90 14.51 -4.49
CA ASP A 112 9.71 14.44 -5.70
C ASP A 112 10.11 12.97 -5.97
N THR A 113 10.86 12.75 -7.05
CA THR A 113 11.34 11.41 -7.44
C THR A 113 12.28 10.81 -6.40
N ALA A 114 13.16 11.59 -5.79
CA ALA A 114 14.09 11.09 -4.78
C ALA A 114 13.34 10.60 -3.52
N HIS A 115 12.33 11.36 -3.10
CA HIS A 115 11.48 10.95 -1.98
C HIS A 115 10.64 9.69 -2.31
N PHE A 116 10.11 9.60 -3.54
CA PHE A 116 9.41 8.39 -3.98
C PHE A 116 10.32 7.15 -3.90
N ASP A 117 11.55 7.29 -4.40
CA ASP A 117 12.53 6.22 -4.40
C ASP A 117 12.92 5.83 -2.96
N ALA A 118 13.14 6.80 -2.06
CA ALA A 118 13.40 6.53 -0.64
C ALA A 118 12.26 5.76 0.03
N MET A 119 11.01 6.20 -0.16
CA MET A 119 9.82 5.50 0.35
C MET A 119 9.72 4.07 -0.19
N LEU A 120 9.95 3.88 -1.49
CA LEU A 120 9.87 2.57 -2.14
C LEU A 120 10.99 1.64 -1.67
N GLU A 121 12.24 2.10 -1.69
CA GLU A 121 13.42 1.33 -1.30
C GLU A 121 13.36 0.90 0.17
N ARG A 122 12.89 1.80 1.06
CA ARG A 122 12.74 1.47 2.46
C ARG A 122 11.74 0.34 2.67
N GLN A 123 10.55 0.42 2.08
CA GLN A 123 9.54 -0.62 2.12
C GLN A 123 10.05 -1.94 1.51
N TRP A 124 10.72 -1.85 0.36
CA TRP A 124 11.31 -3.00 -0.32
C TRP A 124 12.35 -3.72 0.51
N SER A 125 13.20 -2.99 1.24
CA SER A 125 14.24 -3.57 2.10
C SER A 125 13.70 -4.43 3.24
N LEU A 126 12.44 -4.25 3.61
CA LEU A 126 11.78 -5.03 4.67
C LEU A 126 11.23 -6.36 4.16
N LEU A 127 11.05 -6.50 2.84
CA LEU A 127 10.46 -7.67 2.23
C LEU A 127 11.44 -8.84 2.20
N ARG A 128 10.97 -10.01 2.60
CA ARG A 128 11.74 -11.26 2.51
C ARG A 128 11.94 -11.69 1.06
N PRO A 129 12.96 -12.50 0.76
CA PRO A 129 13.05 -13.19 -0.52
C PRO A 129 11.74 -13.95 -0.81
N GLY A 130 11.17 -13.75 -2.01
CA GLY A 130 9.89 -14.36 -2.40
C GLY A 130 8.64 -13.69 -1.82
N GLY A 131 8.79 -12.60 -1.07
CA GLY A 131 7.67 -11.83 -0.54
C GLY A 131 6.92 -11.04 -1.60
N LEU A 132 5.73 -10.52 -1.26
CA LEU A 132 4.83 -9.79 -2.15
C LEU A 132 4.81 -8.31 -1.81
N PHE A 133 5.02 -7.44 -2.81
CA PHE A 133 4.77 -6.00 -2.70
C PHE A 133 3.48 -5.64 -3.42
N PHE A 134 2.52 -5.10 -2.68
CA PHE A 134 1.27 -4.57 -3.21
C PHE A 134 1.27 -3.06 -3.06
N ALA A 135 1.19 -2.33 -4.17
CA ALA A 135 0.98 -0.89 -4.18
C ALA A 135 -0.28 -0.51 -4.97
N ARG A 136 -0.95 0.53 -4.51
CA ARG A 136 -1.99 1.22 -5.25
C ARG A 136 -1.80 2.72 -5.13
N LEU A 137 -1.50 3.38 -6.25
CA LEU A 137 -1.05 4.77 -6.25
C LEU A 137 -1.62 5.56 -7.44
N ALA A 138 -1.59 6.88 -7.34
CA ALA A 138 -2.04 7.76 -8.42
C ALA A 138 -1.10 7.67 -9.62
N SER A 139 -1.67 7.66 -10.83
CA SER A 139 -0.94 7.61 -12.09
C SER A 139 -1.50 8.59 -13.10
N SER A 140 -0.69 8.96 -14.09
CA SER A 140 -1.14 9.70 -15.26
C SER A 140 -1.79 8.80 -16.32
N ILE A 141 -1.67 7.47 -16.19
CA ILE A 141 -2.10 6.48 -17.19
C ILE A 141 -3.58 6.66 -17.54
N GLY A 142 -3.87 7.10 -18.78
CA GLY A 142 -5.21 7.33 -19.30
C GLY A 142 -5.80 8.71 -18.99
N ILE A 143 -5.01 9.63 -18.44
CA ILE A 143 -5.36 11.05 -18.24
C ILE A 143 -4.16 11.98 -18.50
N GLU A 144 -3.20 11.54 -19.31
CA GLU A 144 -1.93 12.24 -19.55
C GLU A 144 -2.15 13.67 -20.06
N ASP A 145 -3.15 13.88 -20.89
CA ASP A 145 -3.53 15.17 -21.48
C ASP A 145 -4.36 16.07 -20.56
N ARG A 146 -4.70 15.62 -19.36
CA ARG A 146 -5.61 16.30 -18.43
C ARG A 146 -4.94 16.78 -17.13
N VAL A 147 -3.71 16.35 -16.89
CA VAL A 147 -2.96 16.72 -15.70
C VAL A 147 -2.00 17.86 -16.01
N VAL A 148 -1.82 18.77 -15.05
CA VAL A 148 -0.92 19.93 -15.21
C VAL A 148 0.29 19.68 -14.31
N GLN A 149 1.48 19.60 -14.92
CA GLN A 149 2.72 19.43 -14.18
C GLN A 149 3.06 20.67 -13.38
N ILE A 150 3.36 20.49 -12.09
CA ILE A 150 3.77 21.56 -11.16
C ILE A 150 5.30 21.57 -11.02
N SER A 151 5.87 20.42 -10.73
CA SER A 151 7.32 20.24 -10.58
C SER A 151 7.65 18.75 -10.61
N ASP A 152 8.82 18.36 -11.14
CA ASP A 152 9.25 16.96 -11.28
C ASP A 152 8.06 16.07 -11.75
N ARG A 153 7.58 15.14 -10.91
CA ARG A 153 6.40 14.31 -11.16
C ARG A 153 5.20 14.72 -10.29
N ARG A 154 5.19 15.92 -9.76
CA ARG A 154 4.05 16.52 -9.06
C ARG A 154 3.12 17.17 -10.07
N TYR A 155 1.85 16.81 -9.99
CA TYR A 155 0.82 17.28 -10.91
C TYR A 155 -0.43 17.73 -10.16
N LEU A 156 -1.09 18.74 -10.71
CA LEU A 156 -2.45 19.11 -10.38
C LEU A 156 -3.40 18.24 -11.25
N LEU A 157 -4.28 17.53 -10.60
CA LEU A 157 -5.28 16.68 -11.23
C LEU A 157 -6.59 17.44 -11.46
N PRO A 158 -7.46 16.96 -12.39
CA PRO A 158 -8.76 17.58 -12.64
C PRO A 158 -9.69 17.64 -11.41
N ASP A 159 -9.52 16.74 -10.43
CA ASP A 159 -10.28 16.78 -9.17
C ASP A 159 -9.75 17.82 -8.15
N GLY A 160 -8.79 18.65 -8.57
CA GLY A 160 -8.17 19.69 -7.75
C GLY A 160 -7.09 19.20 -6.78
N SER A 161 -6.81 17.91 -6.74
CA SER A 161 -5.77 17.37 -5.87
C SER A 161 -4.39 17.43 -6.52
N GLU A 162 -3.35 17.63 -5.70
CA GLU A 162 -1.96 17.55 -6.13
C GLU A 162 -1.39 16.19 -5.73
N ARG A 163 -0.78 15.47 -6.70
CA ARG A 163 -0.16 14.16 -6.45
C ARG A 163 1.13 14.01 -7.23
N PHE A 164 2.00 13.17 -6.70
CA PHE A 164 3.08 12.56 -7.47
C PHE A 164 2.46 11.50 -8.38
N LEU A 165 2.63 11.63 -9.70
CA LEU A 165 2.04 10.69 -10.67
C LEU A 165 3.13 9.81 -11.28
N VAL A 166 2.79 8.53 -11.35
CA VAL A 166 3.59 7.54 -12.07
C VAL A 166 2.97 7.26 -13.44
N ASP A 167 3.80 6.80 -14.36
CA ASP A 167 3.41 6.16 -15.61
C ASP A 167 3.98 4.74 -15.67
N GLU A 168 3.62 3.97 -16.69
CA GLU A 168 4.09 2.59 -16.86
C GLU A 168 5.61 2.51 -16.95
N ALA A 169 6.25 3.38 -17.74
CA ALA A 169 7.70 3.39 -17.92
C ALA A 169 8.43 3.65 -16.60
N PHE A 170 7.91 4.57 -15.79
CA PHE A 170 8.46 4.89 -14.47
C PHE A 170 8.39 3.67 -13.53
N LEU A 171 7.24 2.99 -13.47
CA LEU A 171 7.07 1.81 -12.61
C LEU A 171 7.97 0.65 -13.04
N LEU A 172 8.04 0.37 -14.34
CA LEU A 172 8.90 -0.70 -14.88
C LEU A 172 10.39 -0.43 -14.66
N ALA A 173 10.83 0.84 -14.78
CA ALA A 173 12.21 1.21 -14.48
C ALA A 173 12.57 0.95 -13.01
N ARG A 174 11.66 1.26 -12.04
CA ARG A 174 11.90 0.99 -10.61
C ARG A 174 11.93 -0.51 -10.34
N MET A 175 11.03 -1.28 -10.94
CA MET A 175 11.07 -2.75 -10.83
C MET A 175 12.39 -3.33 -11.33
N HIS A 176 12.88 -2.87 -12.47
CA HIS A 176 14.17 -3.31 -13.00
C HIS A 176 15.31 -2.99 -12.02
N ALA A 177 15.35 -1.76 -11.47
CA ALA A 177 16.35 -1.35 -10.47
C ALA A 177 16.30 -2.21 -9.20
N LEU A 178 15.10 -2.58 -8.75
CA LEU A 178 14.88 -3.46 -7.59
C LEU A 178 15.07 -4.95 -7.90
N ARG A 179 15.38 -5.33 -9.15
CA ARG A 179 15.43 -6.73 -9.61
C ARG A 179 14.14 -7.48 -9.27
N ALA A 180 13.01 -6.86 -9.60
CA ALA A 180 11.69 -7.40 -9.31
C ALA A 180 10.96 -7.82 -10.60
N THR A 181 9.91 -8.64 -10.45
CA THR A 181 9.02 -9.09 -11.51
C THR A 181 7.57 -8.83 -11.15
N LEU A 182 6.74 -8.48 -12.14
CA LEU A 182 5.30 -8.33 -11.95
C LEU A 182 4.66 -9.67 -11.58
N CYS A 183 3.77 -9.64 -10.57
CA CYS A 183 2.89 -10.76 -10.27
C CYS A 183 1.59 -10.69 -11.07
N ASP A 184 1.17 -9.48 -11.43
CA ASP A 184 0.00 -9.17 -12.26
C ASP A 184 0.35 -8.07 -13.26
N PRO A 185 -0.31 -8.01 -14.44
CA PRO A 185 -0.26 -6.82 -15.28
C PRO A 185 -0.70 -5.58 -14.50
N LEU A 186 -0.13 -4.41 -14.83
CA LEU A 186 -0.58 -3.15 -14.26
C LEU A 186 -2.07 -2.95 -14.54
N LYS A 187 -2.83 -2.58 -13.50
CA LYS A 187 -4.27 -2.32 -13.61
C LYS A 187 -4.53 -0.87 -13.23
N THR A 188 -5.03 -0.08 -14.14
CA THR A 188 -5.39 1.32 -13.88
C THR A 188 -6.91 1.50 -13.86
N THR A 189 -7.41 2.10 -12.78
CA THR A 189 -8.81 2.51 -12.65
C THR A 189 -8.91 4.00 -12.94
N ASN A 190 -9.57 4.36 -14.04
CA ASN A 190 -9.90 5.74 -14.38
C ASN A 190 -11.25 6.11 -13.76
N VAL A 191 -11.28 7.15 -12.94
CA VAL A 191 -12.48 7.68 -12.30
C VAL A 191 -12.93 8.93 -13.04
N GLN A 192 -13.75 8.75 -14.10
CA GLN A 192 -14.35 9.81 -14.92
C GLN A 192 -13.33 10.87 -15.44
N ASN A 193 -12.13 10.44 -15.76
CA ASN A 193 -11.02 11.31 -16.16
C ASN A 193 -10.65 12.41 -15.15
N GLN A 194 -11.08 12.27 -13.89
CA GLN A 194 -10.72 13.17 -12.80
C GLN A 194 -9.42 12.74 -12.14
N ARG A 195 -9.21 11.42 -12.01
CA ARG A 195 -8.01 10.80 -11.47
C ARG A 195 -7.87 9.36 -11.92
N CYS A 196 -6.65 8.86 -11.94
CA CYS A 196 -6.36 7.45 -12.15
C CYS A 196 -5.59 6.86 -10.98
N MET A 197 -5.88 5.60 -10.67
CA MET A 197 -5.18 4.83 -9.64
C MET A 197 -4.69 3.53 -10.25
N THR A 198 -3.38 3.31 -10.21
CA THR A 198 -2.75 2.08 -10.73
C THR A 198 -2.45 1.12 -9.57
N THR A 199 -2.81 -0.13 -9.78
CA THR A 199 -2.45 -1.25 -8.91
C THR A 199 -1.18 -1.89 -9.47
N TRP A 200 -0.16 -2.00 -8.62
CA TRP A 200 1.17 -2.48 -8.94
C TRP A 200 1.56 -3.58 -7.95
N VAL A 201 1.58 -4.83 -8.44
CA VAL A 201 1.85 -6.03 -7.63
C VAL A 201 3.07 -6.74 -8.18
N PHE A 202 4.11 -6.88 -7.37
CA PHE A 202 5.39 -7.41 -7.81
C PHE A 202 6.12 -8.13 -6.67
N GLN A 203 7.15 -8.88 -7.02
CA GLN A 203 7.97 -9.68 -6.10
C GLN A 203 9.42 -9.68 -6.53
N PRO A 204 10.38 -10.05 -5.66
CA PRO A 204 11.76 -10.28 -6.06
C PRO A 204 11.84 -11.25 -7.25
N ALA A 205 12.70 -10.95 -8.23
CA ALA A 205 13.00 -11.91 -9.29
C ALA A 205 13.64 -13.17 -8.69
N LYS A 206 13.31 -14.31 -9.26
CA LYS A 206 13.90 -15.61 -8.86
C LYS A 206 15.34 -15.72 -9.25
#